data_6dd04e3ba030314f5c13ff3d762e1e72
#
_entry.id   6dd04e3ba030314f5c13ff3d762e1e72
#
_cell.length_a   1.000
_cell.length_b   1.000
_cell.length_c   1.000
_cell.angle_alpha   90.00
_cell.angle_beta   90.00
_cell.angle_gamma   90.00
#
_symmetry.space_group_name_H-M   'P 1'
#
loop_
_entity.id
_entity.type
_entity.pdbx_description
1 polymer ?
#
loop_
_entity_poly.entity_id
_entity_poly.type
_entity_poly.pdbx_seq_one_letter_code
_entity_poly.pdbx_strand_id
1 'polypeptide(L)'
;VNRRLSALRSFFRFALSRNMVERDPAHAIVGPKKNKPLPAFVKERDMNRLLDGEEMWNDSFGDLRARTIIILLYQTGLRVSELTGMDVESVDMVDKYIKVRGKGNKDRVVPFGDELRADLNKYLAERESVIGEKSGPLFIDDKCRRITPAKVRKIVEDNLAKVTTQEKRSPHVLRHSFATAMLNNGA
;
A
#
# COMPACT_ATOMS: atom_id res chain seq x y z
N VAL A 1 -12.03 8.21 -20.76
CA VAL A 1 -12.57 7.52 -21.95
C VAL A 1 -12.37 6.01 -21.83
N ASN A 2 -11.16 5.47 -21.71
CA ASN A 2 -10.88 4.03 -21.71
C ASN A 2 -11.63 3.23 -20.64
N ARG A 3 -11.82 3.78 -19.42
CA ARG A 3 -12.60 3.11 -18.35
C ARG A 3 -14.06 2.94 -18.73
N ARG A 4 -14.67 3.97 -19.34
CA ARG A 4 -16.06 3.91 -19.83
C ARG A 4 -16.20 2.90 -20.97
N LEU A 5 -15.24 2.89 -21.90
CA LEU A 5 -15.22 1.92 -22.99
C LEU A 5 -15.07 0.47 -22.50
N SER A 6 -14.23 0.23 -21.49
CA SER A 6 -14.13 -1.09 -20.85
C SER A 6 -15.43 -1.54 -20.19
N ALA A 7 -16.14 -0.62 -19.53
CA ALA A 7 -17.45 -0.92 -18.93
C ALA A 7 -18.50 -1.26 -20.00
N LEU A 8 -18.56 -0.48 -21.09
CA LEU A 8 -19.46 -0.75 -22.23
C LEU A 8 -19.16 -2.10 -22.87
N ARG A 9 -17.90 -2.43 -23.13
CA ARG A 9 -17.50 -3.73 -23.66
C ARG A 9 -17.89 -4.89 -22.75
N SER A 10 -17.75 -4.73 -21.44
CA SER A 10 -18.17 -5.75 -20.47
C SER A 10 -19.69 -5.92 -20.48
N PHE A 11 -20.44 -4.82 -20.55
CA PHE A 11 -21.88 -4.84 -20.64
C PHE A 11 -22.38 -5.53 -21.92
N PHE A 12 -21.87 -5.14 -23.10
CA PHE A 12 -22.31 -5.74 -24.36
C PHE A 12 -21.90 -7.20 -24.50
N ARG A 13 -20.74 -7.60 -23.95
CA ARG A 13 -20.37 -9.02 -23.85
C ARG A 13 -21.37 -9.82 -23.02
N PHE A 14 -21.81 -9.26 -21.89
CA PHE A 14 -22.85 -9.86 -21.06
C PHE A 14 -24.19 -9.92 -21.81
N ALA A 15 -24.61 -8.83 -22.46
CA ALA A 15 -25.86 -8.78 -23.24
C ALA A 15 -25.87 -9.80 -24.40
N LEU A 16 -24.76 -9.98 -25.12
CA LEU A 16 -24.57 -11.03 -26.09
C LEU A 16 -24.71 -12.43 -25.49
N SER A 17 -24.09 -12.69 -24.33
CA SER A 17 -24.17 -14.01 -23.67
C SER A 17 -25.58 -14.36 -23.20
N ARG A 18 -26.48 -13.38 -23.12
CA ARG A 18 -27.90 -13.51 -22.77
C ARG A 18 -28.84 -13.39 -23.94
N ASN A 19 -28.31 -13.34 -25.18
CA ASN A 19 -29.09 -13.11 -26.41
C ASN A 19 -29.99 -11.86 -26.38
N MET A 20 -29.58 -10.83 -25.62
CA MET A 20 -30.30 -9.55 -25.51
C MET A 20 -29.96 -8.62 -26.67
N VAL A 21 -28.85 -8.83 -27.36
CA VAL A 21 -28.40 -8.11 -28.55
C VAL A 21 -27.78 -9.10 -29.54
N GLU A 22 -27.87 -8.81 -30.83
CA GLU A 22 -27.33 -9.67 -31.89
C GLU A 22 -25.82 -9.44 -32.12
N ARG A 23 -25.29 -8.27 -31.76
CA ARG A 23 -23.88 -7.92 -31.94
C ARG A 23 -23.40 -6.95 -30.85
N ASP A 24 -22.08 -6.89 -30.63
CA ASP A 24 -21.45 -5.95 -29.73
C ASP A 24 -21.04 -4.66 -30.44
N PRO A 25 -21.78 -3.53 -30.30
CA PRO A 25 -21.44 -2.27 -30.94
C PRO A 25 -20.18 -1.62 -30.37
N ALA A 26 -19.74 -2.00 -29.17
CA ALA A 26 -18.53 -1.47 -28.50
C ALA A 26 -17.24 -2.19 -28.92
N HIS A 27 -17.36 -3.34 -29.63
CA HIS A 27 -16.20 -4.12 -30.07
C HIS A 27 -15.31 -3.34 -31.06
N ALA A 28 -15.92 -2.70 -32.05
CA ALA A 28 -15.21 -1.97 -33.10
C ALA A 28 -14.65 -0.60 -32.67
N ILE A 29 -15.04 -0.08 -31.48
CA ILE A 29 -14.59 1.25 -31.02
C ILE A 29 -13.14 1.15 -30.55
N VAL A 30 -12.22 1.79 -31.27
CA VAL A 30 -10.82 1.91 -30.86
C VAL A 30 -10.69 3.01 -29.80
N GLY A 31 -10.26 2.61 -28.60
CA GLY A 31 -10.00 3.59 -27.55
C GLY A 31 -8.73 4.40 -27.82
N PRO A 32 -8.60 5.62 -27.25
CA PRO A 32 -7.40 6.42 -27.40
C PRO A 32 -6.18 5.64 -26.89
N LYS A 33 -5.04 5.79 -27.58
CA LYS A 33 -3.75 5.21 -27.17
C LYS A 33 -3.45 5.64 -25.72
N LYS A 34 -3.19 4.68 -24.85
CA LYS A 34 -2.71 4.98 -23.50
C LYS A 34 -1.23 5.35 -23.61
N ASN A 35 -0.91 6.60 -23.37
CA ASN A 35 0.45 6.92 -22.96
C ASN A 35 0.70 6.17 -21.64
N LYS A 36 1.61 5.20 -21.66
CA LYS A 36 2.09 4.53 -20.45
C LYS A 36 3.33 5.30 -20.01
N PRO A 37 3.20 6.29 -19.11
CA PRO A 37 4.38 6.86 -18.50
C PRO A 37 5.16 5.75 -17.80
N LEU A 38 6.48 5.85 -17.79
CA LEU A 38 7.32 4.92 -17.02
C LEU A 38 6.82 4.87 -15.57
N PRO A 39 6.80 3.69 -14.95
CA PRO A 39 6.42 3.56 -13.55
C PRO A 39 7.28 4.49 -12.69
N ALA A 40 6.65 5.36 -11.91
CA ALA A 40 7.36 6.15 -10.93
C ALA A 40 7.79 5.22 -9.78
N PHE A 41 9.04 5.34 -9.35
CA PHE A 41 9.57 4.67 -8.16
C PHE A 41 10.43 5.65 -7.36
N VAL A 42 10.51 5.47 -6.07
CA VAL A 42 11.40 6.24 -5.20
C VAL A 42 12.79 5.61 -5.28
N LYS A 43 13.81 6.44 -5.44
CA LYS A 43 15.20 5.97 -5.44
C LYS A 43 15.57 5.46 -4.05
N GLU A 44 16.37 4.42 -3.98
CA GLU A 44 16.82 3.83 -2.71
C GLU A 44 17.47 4.86 -1.79
N ARG A 45 18.34 5.71 -2.33
CA ARG A 45 18.96 6.80 -1.56
C ARG A 45 17.95 7.76 -0.92
N ASP A 46 16.80 8.02 -1.60
CA ASP A 46 15.77 8.93 -1.10
C ASP A 46 14.95 8.21 0.00
N MET A 47 14.77 6.88 -0.13
CA MET A 47 14.16 6.06 0.92
C MET A 47 15.07 5.95 2.15
N ASN A 48 16.36 5.69 1.96
CA ASN A 48 17.33 5.65 3.07
C ASN A 48 17.38 7.00 3.80
N ARG A 49 17.41 8.11 3.05
CA ARG A 49 17.33 9.45 3.65
C ARG A 49 16.05 9.64 4.46
N LEU A 50 14.91 9.12 4.01
CA LEU A 50 13.65 9.21 4.73
C LEU A 50 13.65 8.33 5.98
N LEU A 51 14.15 7.09 5.88
CA LEU A 51 14.05 6.12 6.97
C LEU A 51 15.16 6.30 8.01
N ASP A 52 16.40 6.65 7.59
CA ASP A 52 17.57 6.72 8.46
C ASP A 52 17.89 8.15 8.93
N GLY A 53 17.20 9.17 8.38
CA GLY A 53 17.41 10.56 8.75
C GLY A 53 16.92 10.86 10.17
N GLU A 54 17.83 11.13 11.11
CA GLU A 54 17.51 11.42 12.50
C GLU A 54 16.54 12.61 12.66
N GLU A 55 16.62 13.58 11.76
CA GLU A 55 15.76 14.78 11.76
C GLU A 55 14.36 14.56 11.16
N MET A 56 14.11 13.40 10.55
CA MET A 56 12.87 13.14 9.82
C MET A 56 11.72 12.68 10.72
N TRP A 57 12.05 12.10 11.86
CA TRP A 57 11.10 11.45 12.76
C TRP A 57 11.32 11.88 14.21
N ASN A 58 10.21 12.16 14.88
CA ASN A 58 10.17 12.30 16.34
C ASN A 58 9.59 11.02 16.94
N ASP A 59 9.71 10.86 18.26
CA ASP A 59 9.09 9.73 18.98
C ASP A 59 7.58 9.94 19.23
N SER A 60 6.94 10.86 18.50
CA SER A 60 5.49 11.05 18.58
C SER A 60 4.76 9.85 18.00
N PHE A 61 3.59 9.52 18.57
CA PHE A 61 2.72 8.46 18.05
C PHE A 61 2.44 8.61 16.53
N GLY A 62 2.26 9.86 16.08
CA GLY A 62 2.02 10.16 14.66
C GLY A 62 3.19 9.79 13.76
N ASP A 63 4.42 10.09 14.19
CA ASP A 63 5.64 9.80 13.43
C ASP A 63 6.00 8.32 13.48
N LEU A 64 5.90 7.67 14.64
CA LEU A 64 6.08 6.22 14.76
C LEU A 64 5.13 5.46 13.83
N ARG A 65 3.85 5.85 13.84
CA ARG A 65 2.86 5.31 12.91
C ARG A 65 3.23 5.54 11.45
N ALA A 66 3.62 6.77 11.11
CA ALA A 66 3.92 7.14 9.73
C ALA A 66 5.16 6.38 9.21
N ARG A 67 6.23 6.32 10.00
CA ARG A 67 7.45 5.58 9.68
C ARG A 67 7.15 4.10 9.49
N THR A 68 6.44 3.48 10.44
CA THR A 68 6.08 2.06 10.37
C THR A 68 5.22 1.74 9.15
N ILE A 69 4.26 2.59 8.79
CA ILE A 69 3.45 2.42 7.57
C ILE A 69 4.33 2.48 6.32
N ILE A 70 5.25 3.43 6.23
CA ILE A 70 6.10 3.63 5.05
C ILE A 70 7.06 2.46 4.87
N ILE A 71 7.78 2.06 5.92
CA ILE A 71 8.72 0.95 5.85
C ILE A 71 8.00 -0.36 5.53
N LEU A 72 6.83 -0.59 6.13
CA LEU A 72 6.01 -1.76 5.86
C LEU A 72 5.59 -1.83 4.39
N LEU A 73 5.07 -0.75 3.83
CA LEU A 73 4.70 -0.69 2.40
C LEU A 73 5.91 -0.87 1.47
N TYR A 74 7.05 -0.29 1.84
CA TYR A 74 8.28 -0.33 1.05
C TYR A 74 8.93 -1.72 1.07
N GLN A 75 9.00 -2.38 2.23
CA GLN A 75 9.65 -3.69 2.37
C GLN A 75 8.76 -4.88 1.97
N THR A 76 7.44 -4.72 1.99
CA THR A 76 6.51 -5.84 1.74
C THR A 76 5.69 -5.70 0.46
N GLY A 77 5.67 -4.53 -0.12
CA GLY A 77 4.86 -4.23 -1.29
C GLY A 77 3.35 -4.47 -1.11
N LEU A 78 2.83 -4.39 0.10
CA LEU A 78 1.40 -4.56 0.40
C LEU A 78 0.54 -3.50 -0.30
N ARG A 79 -0.72 -3.86 -0.58
CA ARG A 79 -1.71 -2.87 -0.99
C ARG A 79 -2.21 -2.07 0.21
N VAL A 80 -2.59 -0.82 -0.03
CA VAL A 80 -3.17 0.03 1.05
C VAL A 80 -4.37 -0.63 1.70
N SER A 81 -5.25 -1.26 0.93
CA SER A 81 -6.41 -1.96 1.47
C SER A 81 -6.05 -3.17 2.34
N GLU A 82 -4.96 -3.86 2.01
CA GLU A 82 -4.43 -4.95 2.82
C GLU A 82 -3.90 -4.40 4.15
N LEU A 83 -3.06 -3.36 4.09
CA LEU A 83 -2.53 -2.69 5.28
C LEU A 83 -3.64 -2.17 6.21
N THR A 84 -4.62 -1.45 5.67
CA THR A 84 -5.69 -0.89 6.50
C THR A 84 -6.66 -1.94 7.06
N GLY A 85 -6.69 -3.13 6.47
CA GLY A 85 -7.51 -4.26 6.93
C GLY A 85 -6.85 -5.14 7.99
N MET A 86 -5.55 -4.92 8.29
CA MET A 86 -4.82 -5.76 9.24
C MET A 86 -5.20 -5.45 10.69
N ASP A 87 -5.19 -6.50 11.49
CA ASP A 87 -5.25 -6.45 12.95
C ASP A 87 -3.86 -6.78 13.54
N VAL A 88 -3.67 -6.53 14.82
CA VAL A 88 -2.39 -6.82 15.50
C VAL A 88 -2.02 -8.30 15.35
N GLU A 89 -3.01 -9.18 15.45
CA GLU A 89 -2.88 -10.63 15.32
C GLU A 89 -2.46 -11.09 13.90
N SER A 90 -2.52 -10.18 12.92
CA SER A 90 -2.02 -10.46 11.56
C SER A 90 -0.49 -10.49 11.50
N VAL A 91 0.20 -9.99 12.52
CA VAL A 91 1.65 -9.86 12.56
C VAL A 91 2.25 -10.88 13.52
N ASP A 92 3.10 -11.75 13.02
CA ASP A 92 3.92 -12.63 13.83
C ASP A 92 5.30 -12.00 14.03
N MET A 93 5.57 -11.54 15.26
CA MET A 93 6.81 -10.85 15.61
C MET A 93 7.96 -11.82 15.90
N VAL A 94 7.68 -13.11 16.14
CA VAL A 94 8.68 -14.15 16.40
C VAL A 94 9.23 -14.67 15.09
N ASP A 95 8.34 -15.17 14.22
CA ASP A 95 8.71 -15.74 12.93
C ASP A 95 8.82 -14.67 11.82
N LYS A 96 8.60 -13.40 12.14
CA LYS A 96 8.76 -12.23 11.27
C LYS A 96 7.97 -12.34 9.96
N TYR A 97 6.68 -12.58 10.05
CA TYR A 97 5.80 -12.58 8.89
C TYR A 97 4.46 -11.88 9.17
N ILE A 98 3.80 -11.49 8.11
CA ILE A 98 2.46 -10.89 8.14
C ILE A 98 1.51 -11.80 7.36
N LYS A 99 0.38 -12.14 7.98
CA LYS A 99 -0.75 -12.81 7.30
C LYS A 99 -1.61 -11.77 6.61
N VAL A 100 -1.75 -11.89 5.29
CA VAL A 100 -2.49 -10.91 4.48
C VAL A 100 -3.61 -11.62 3.75
N ARG A 101 -4.83 -11.10 3.91
CA ARG A 101 -6.00 -11.57 3.17
C ARG A 101 -6.06 -10.91 1.80
N GLY A 102 -5.88 -11.70 0.74
CA GLY A 102 -5.87 -11.25 -0.63
C GLY A 102 -7.23 -11.33 -1.35
N LYS A 103 -7.21 -11.06 -2.65
CA LYS A 103 -8.39 -11.20 -3.52
C LYS A 103 -8.89 -12.65 -3.52
N GLY A 104 -10.21 -12.83 -3.36
CA GLY A 104 -10.83 -14.16 -3.32
C GLY A 104 -10.68 -14.87 -1.97
N ASN A 105 -10.47 -14.13 -0.89
CA ASN A 105 -10.32 -14.67 0.48
C ASN A 105 -9.17 -15.67 0.65
N LYS A 106 -8.12 -15.55 -0.20
CA LYS A 106 -6.91 -16.37 -0.09
C LYS A 106 -5.90 -15.64 0.79
N ASP A 107 -5.49 -16.29 1.86
CA ASP A 107 -4.45 -15.78 2.73
C ASP A 107 -3.07 -16.05 2.13
N ARG A 108 -2.15 -15.09 2.32
CA ARG A 108 -0.74 -15.26 2.01
C ARG A 108 0.11 -14.76 3.15
N VAL A 109 1.28 -15.33 3.29
CA VAL A 109 2.30 -14.92 4.25
C VAL A 109 3.32 -14.03 3.54
N VAL A 110 3.67 -12.93 4.17
CA VAL A 110 4.68 -11.98 3.67
C VAL A 110 5.76 -11.85 4.75
N PRO A 111 6.99 -12.32 4.51
CA PRO A 111 8.08 -12.19 5.46
C PRO A 111 8.56 -10.73 5.54
N PHE A 112 9.17 -10.35 6.68
CA PHE A 112 9.79 -9.05 6.86
C PHE A 112 11.09 -9.13 7.68
N GLY A 113 11.92 -8.08 7.58
CA GLY A 113 13.23 -8.02 8.23
C GLY A 113 13.20 -7.42 9.64
N ASP A 114 14.39 -7.43 10.28
CA ASP A 114 14.56 -6.94 11.66
C ASP A 114 14.34 -5.43 11.80
N GLU A 115 14.59 -4.66 10.76
CA GLU A 115 14.32 -3.22 10.74
C GLU A 115 12.83 -2.93 10.92
N LEU A 116 11.96 -3.55 10.10
CA LEU A 116 10.52 -3.41 10.24
C LEU A 116 10.02 -3.97 11.57
N ARG A 117 10.64 -5.05 12.08
CA ARG A 117 10.35 -5.59 13.41
C ARG A 117 10.59 -4.55 14.50
N ALA A 118 11.72 -3.84 14.44
CA ALA A 118 12.04 -2.80 15.42
C ALA A 118 11.02 -1.65 15.40
N ASP A 119 10.63 -1.19 14.21
CA ASP A 119 9.63 -0.13 14.06
C ASP A 119 8.23 -0.58 14.52
N LEU A 120 7.84 -1.82 14.20
CA LEU A 120 6.58 -2.40 14.67
C LEU A 120 6.55 -2.50 16.19
N ASN A 121 7.64 -2.92 16.82
CA ASN A 121 7.72 -3.00 18.29
C ASN A 121 7.52 -1.61 18.95
N LYS A 122 8.22 -0.58 18.46
CA LYS A 122 8.08 0.79 18.96
C LYS A 122 6.64 1.30 18.77
N TYR A 123 6.10 1.12 17.56
CA TYR A 123 4.76 1.56 17.25
C TYR A 123 3.69 0.84 18.09
N LEU A 124 3.80 -0.49 18.25
CA LEU A 124 2.82 -1.27 19.01
C LEU A 124 2.85 -0.94 20.50
N ALA A 125 4.04 -0.69 21.07
CA ALA A 125 4.16 -0.26 22.46
C ALA A 125 3.48 1.10 22.70
N GLU A 126 3.70 2.06 21.80
CA GLU A 126 3.06 3.37 21.89
C GLU A 126 1.56 3.30 21.60
N ARG A 127 1.14 2.47 20.63
CA ARG A 127 -0.27 2.21 20.36
C ARG A 127 -1.00 1.65 21.59
N GLU A 128 -0.39 0.68 22.28
CA GLU A 128 -0.95 0.12 23.51
C GLU A 128 -1.08 1.17 24.60
N SER A 129 -0.07 2.05 24.74
CA SER A 129 -0.12 3.18 25.67
C SER A 129 -1.29 4.14 25.37
N VAL A 130 -1.58 4.39 24.09
CA VAL A 130 -2.63 5.31 23.66
C VAL A 130 -4.03 4.74 23.84
N ILE A 131 -4.27 3.45 23.55
CA ILE A 131 -5.63 2.87 23.55
C ILE A 131 -5.89 1.86 24.68
N GLY A 132 -4.86 1.42 25.41
CA GLY A 132 -5.00 0.44 26.49
C GLY A 132 -5.29 -0.98 26.04
N GLU A 133 -5.23 -1.28 24.73
CA GLU A 133 -5.60 -2.59 24.16
C GLU A 133 -4.47 -3.17 23.30
N LYS A 134 -4.19 -4.48 23.48
CA LYS A 134 -3.19 -5.22 22.70
C LYS A 134 -3.72 -5.79 21.38
N SER A 135 -5.02 -5.84 21.21
CA SER A 135 -5.71 -6.44 20.06
C SER A 135 -6.37 -5.39 19.15
N GLY A 136 -7.02 -5.84 18.08
CA GLY A 136 -7.78 -5.00 17.18
C GLY A 136 -6.95 -4.38 16.03
N PRO A 137 -7.38 -3.26 15.43
CA PRO A 137 -6.74 -2.70 14.24
C PRO A 137 -5.25 -2.45 14.45
N LEU A 138 -4.40 -2.97 13.55
CA LEU A 138 -2.96 -2.75 13.62
C LEU A 138 -2.63 -1.26 13.58
N PHE A 139 -3.16 -0.54 12.60
CA PHE A 139 -2.99 0.91 12.49
C PHE A 139 -4.25 1.68 12.85
N ILE A 140 -4.09 2.64 13.73
CA ILE A 140 -5.17 3.53 14.21
C ILE A 140 -4.92 4.99 13.83
N ASP A 141 -6.02 5.74 13.68
CA ASP A 141 -5.99 7.19 13.45
C ASP A 141 -5.84 7.97 14.80
N ASP A 142 -5.82 9.29 14.71
CA ASP A 142 -5.69 10.16 15.89
C ASP A 142 -6.94 10.14 16.81
N LYS A 143 -7.99 9.41 16.41
CA LYS A 143 -9.22 9.17 17.18
C LYS A 143 -9.33 7.71 17.64
N CYS A 144 -8.21 7.00 17.68
CA CYS A 144 -8.11 5.58 18.07
C CYS A 144 -8.97 4.61 17.21
N ARG A 145 -9.36 5.00 16.00
CA ARG A 145 -10.12 4.15 15.09
C ARG A 145 -9.21 3.56 14.03
N ARG A 146 -9.63 2.46 13.41
CA ARG A 146 -8.93 1.87 12.27
C ARG A 146 -8.57 2.94 11.24
N ILE A 147 -7.30 2.97 10.84
CA ILE A 147 -6.82 3.94 9.86
C ILE A 147 -7.49 3.75 8.50
N THR A 148 -7.82 4.84 7.84
CA THR A 148 -8.45 4.80 6.52
C THR A 148 -7.43 4.80 5.38
N PRO A 149 -7.76 4.25 4.18
CA PRO A 149 -6.90 4.34 3.02
C PRO A 149 -6.53 5.78 2.63
N ALA A 150 -7.42 6.73 2.86
CA ALA A 150 -7.18 8.16 2.59
C ALA A 150 -6.09 8.73 3.53
N LYS A 151 -6.15 8.40 4.83
CA LYS A 151 -5.13 8.84 5.80
C LYS A 151 -3.76 8.23 5.49
N VAL A 152 -3.71 6.93 5.12
CA VAL A 152 -2.46 6.26 4.69
C VAL A 152 -1.86 6.94 3.46
N ARG A 153 -2.68 7.26 2.44
CA ARG A 153 -2.20 7.99 1.26
C ARG A 153 -1.62 9.34 1.62
N LYS A 154 -2.30 10.09 2.47
CA LYS A 154 -1.84 11.40 2.93
C LYS A 154 -0.51 11.30 3.69
N ILE A 155 -0.37 10.34 4.62
CA ILE A 155 0.88 10.07 5.34
C ILE A 155 2.03 9.80 4.35
N VAL A 156 1.83 8.92 3.37
CA VAL A 156 2.86 8.59 2.38
C VAL A 156 3.21 9.79 1.51
N GLU A 157 2.22 10.54 1.04
CA GLU A 157 2.41 11.73 0.21
C GLU A 157 3.23 12.81 0.92
N ASP A 158 2.84 13.14 2.16
CA ASP A 158 3.49 14.19 2.96
C ASP A 158 4.93 13.83 3.29
N ASN A 159 5.20 12.58 3.64
CA ASN A 159 6.56 12.16 4.00
C ASN A 159 7.47 11.98 2.79
N LEU A 160 6.98 11.42 1.68
CA LEU A 160 7.76 11.36 0.45
C LEU A 160 8.07 12.75 -0.11
N ALA A 161 7.21 13.76 0.13
CA ALA A 161 7.48 15.14 -0.28
C ALA A 161 8.73 15.73 0.36
N LYS A 162 9.14 15.23 1.54
CA LYS A 162 10.35 15.70 2.24
C LYS A 162 11.65 15.27 1.53
N VAL A 163 11.63 14.18 0.75
CA VAL A 163 12.85 13.56 0.20
C VAL A 163 12.88 13.46 -1.31
N THR A 164 11.75 13.61 -2.00
CA THR A 164 11.70 13.52 -3.47
C THR A 164 10.88 14.65 -4.10
N THR A 165 11.35 15.15 -5.23
CA THR A 165 10.65 16.15 -6.05
C THR A 165 9.67 15.52 -7.05
N GLN A 166 9.51 14.20 -7.06
CA GLN A 166 8.57 13.52 -7.95
C GLN A 166 7.14 13.98 -7.67
N GLU A 167 6.35 14.21 -8.73
CA GLU A 167 4.94 14.57 -8.60
C GLU A 167 4.09 13.43 -8.02
N LYS A 168 4.40 12.19 -8.41
CA LYS A 168 3.66 11.01 -7.95
C LYS A 168 4.27 10.46 -6.68
N ARG A 169 3.64 10.78 -5.54
CA ARG A 169 4.03 10.36 -4.20
C ARG A 169 2.89 9.59 -3.56
N SER A 170 2.81 8.30 -3.83
CA SER A 170 1.68 7.49 -3.38
C SER A 170 2.14 6.10 -2.93
N PRO A 171 1.32 5.36 -2.15
CA PRO A 171 1.62 3.98 -1.78
C PRO A 171 1.90 3.05 -2.97
N HIS A 172 1.31 3.32 -4.13
CA HIS A 172 1.62 2.56 -5.35
C HIS A 172 3.08 2.75 -5.80
N VAL A 173 3.63 3.94 -5.59
CA VAL A 173 5.05 4.20 -5.92
C VAL A 173 5.97 3.39 -5.01
N LEU A 174 5.69 3.30 -3.70
CA LEU A 174 6.44 2.45 -2.77
C LEU A 174 6.36 0.97 -3.18
N ARG A 175 5.19 0.49 -3.56
CA ARG A 175 5.02 -0.88 -4.07
C ARG A 175 5.79 -1.12 -5.38
N HIS A 176 5.85 -0.13 -6.28
CA HIS A 176 6.68 -0.23 -7.48
C HIS A 176 8.17 -0.24 -7.13
N SER A 177 8.59 0.56 -6.15
CA SER A 177 9.98 0.56 -5.66
C SER A 177 10.36 -0.80 -5.10
N PHE A 178 9.51 -1.42 -4.29
CA PHE A 178 9.68 -2.80 -3.80
C PHE A 178 9.85 -3.79 -4.96
N ALA A 179 8.93 -3.77 -5.94
CA ALA A 179 9.00 -4.70 -7.07
C ALA A 179 10.28 -4.50 -7.90
N THR A 180 10.72 -3.25 -8.08
CA THR A 180 11.97 -2.93 -8.80
C THR A 180 13.18 -3.44 -8.01
N ALA A 181 13.21 -3.23 -6.69
CA ALA A 181 14.28 -3.73 -5.83
C ALA A 181 14.38 -5.26 -5.87
N MET A 182 13.25 -5.97 -5.80
CA MET A 182 13.22 -7.44 -5.91
C MET A 182 13.79 -7.91 -7.24
N LEU A 183 13.36 -7.30 -8.36
CA LEU A 183 13.87 -7.65 -9.69
C LEU A 183 15.38 -7.41 -9.83
N ASN A 184 15.89 -6.31 -9.27
CA ASN A 184 17.31 -5.98 -9.31
C ASN A 184 18.15 -6.94 -8.46
N ASN A 185 17.58 -7.55 -7.43
CA ASN A 185 18.23 -8.50 -6.53
C ASN A 185 18.02 -9.98 -6.96
N GLY A 186 17.50 -10.21 -8.18
CA GLY A 186 17.44 -11.54 -8.78
C GLY A 186 16.23 -12.40 -8.38
N ALA A 187 15.13 -11.78 -7.92
CA ALA A 187 13.88 -12.48 -7.61
C ALA A 187 13.01 -12.70 -8.86
#